data_7ab2c61d1c6c321fc87bbd904545765b
#
_entry.id   7ab2c61d1c6c321fc87bbd904545765b
#
_cell.length_a   1.000
_cell.length_b   1.000
_cell.length_c   1.000
_cell.angle_alpha   90.00
_cell.angle_beta   90.00
_cell.angle_gamma   90.00
#
_symmetry.space_group_name_H-M   'P 1'
#
loop_
_entity.id
_entity.type
_entity.pdbx_description
1 polymer ?
#
loop_
_entity_poly.entity_id
_entity_poly.type
_entity_poly.pdbx_seq_one_letter_code
_entity_poly.pdbx_strand_id
1 'polypeptide(L)'
;EIHVLVGAGSAEGAVDAANILKPSLARGEIQLIGATTINEYRKYIEKDPALERRFQPIIVAEPSEEDAVEILKGIRDKYEAHHKVKITDEAIEAAVSLSKRYIQDRFLPDKAIDLMDEAASKIRIKNLTSPPDLKEKETEIAKIAAEKESAVRAQEFEKAASLRDEEKKLSSELEEMKKKWSDKVTGEKLELTKGDIEDVVSLMTGIPVRKLAEEEGEKLLKMEEILHKRVVGQDAAVKAVSRAIRRGRVGLKDPKRPIGSFLFLGPTGVGKTELSKALAEVLFGDENAMIRVDMSEYMEKHTVSKLIGSPPGYVGFEEGGQLTEKVRRKPYSVILFDEIEKAHPDVFNIMLQILDDGILTDSQGRKVDFKNTVIIMTSNIGAKLITNGKKSLGFTESADDFEKDQEKIKESVMGELKNAFRPEFLNRIDDIIVFEQLSKDDIK
;
A
#
# COMPACT_ATOMS: atom_id res chain seq x y z
N GLU A 1 15.95 -6.76 25.04
CA GLU A 1 16.67 -7.13 23.78
C GLU A 1 18.03 -7.76 24.16
N ILE A 2 18.06 -9.09 24.25
CA ILE A 2 19.26 -9.82 24.72
C ILE A 2 20.45 -9.66 23.78
N HIS A 3 20.23 -9.45 22.49
CA HIS A 3 21.29 -9.26 21.49
C HIS A 3 22.16 -8.00 21.75
N VAL A 4 21.59 -6.98 22.38
CA VAL A 4 22.33 -5.76 22.77
C VAL A 4 23.40 -6.10 23.82
N LEU A 5 23.10 -7.00 24.77
CA LEU A 5 24.05 -7.46 25.78
C LEU A 5 25.21 -8.27 25.19
N VAL A 6 24.94 -9.02 24.10
CA VAL A 6 25.92 -9.87 23.42
C VAL A 6 26.74 -9.09 22.39
N GLY A 7 26.16 -8.04 21.77
CA GLY A 7 26.80 -7.21 20.76
C GLY A 7 27.58 -6.00 21.30
N ALA A 8 27.42 -5.67 22.57
CA ALA A 8 28.05 -4.48 23.17
C ALA A 8 29.57 -4.53 23.28
N GLY A 9 30.19 -5.69 23.04
CA GLY A 9 31.64 -5.91 23.17
C GLY A 9 32.45 -5.80 21.87
N SER A 10 31.87 -5.35 20.77
CA SER A 10 32.57 -5.29 19.47
C SER A 10 33.53 -4.10 19.31
N ALA A 11 33.56 -3.15 20.26
CA ALA A 11 34.55 -2.09 20.31
C ALA A 11 35.78 -2.56 21.12
N GLU A 12 36.98 -2.37 20.59
CA GLU A 12 38.23 -2.72 21.26
C GLU A 12 38.29 -2.07 22.67
N GLY A 13 38.24 -2.91 23.71
CA GLY A 13 38.33 -2.47 25.12
C GLY A 13 37.00 -2.42 25.89
N ALA A 14 35.86 -2.71 25.27
CA ALA A 14 34.59 -2.84 25.99
C ALA A 14 34.45 -4.22 26.65
N VAL A 15 34.04 -4.25 27.92
CA VAL A 15 33.77 -5.49 28.66
C VAL A 15 32.49 -6.09 28.06
N ASP A 16 32.60 -7.22 27.38
CA ASP A 16 31.48 -7.94 26.85
C ASP A 16 30.59 -8.45 27.99
N ALA A 17 29.42 -7.84 28.16
CA ALA A 17 28.44 -8.22 29.19
C ALA A 17 28.07 -9.72 29.12
N ALA A 18 28.11 -10.31 27.93
CA ALA A 18 27.91 -11.74 27.76
C ALA A 18 28.95 -12.57 28.46
N ASN A 19 30.24 -12.15 28.48
CA ASN A 19 31.28 -12.87 29.16
C ASN A 19 31.16 -12.83 30.70
N ILE A 20 30.51 -11.81 31.25
CA ILE A 20 30.20 -11.71 32.67
C ILE A 20 29.02 -12.67 33.03
N LEU A 21 28.03 -12.80 32.14
CA LEU A 21 26.87 -13.61 32.39
C LEU A 21 27.09 -15.12 32.15
N LYS A 22 28.00 -15.48 31.23
CA LYS A 22 28.27 -16.90 30.87
C LYS A 22 28.62 -17.78 32.07
N PRO A 23 29.49 -17.38 33.05
CA PRO A 23 29.80 -18.21 34.20
C PRO A 23 28.62 -18.43 35.15
N SER A 24 27.82 -17.39 35.41
CA SER A 24 26.66 -17.47 36.31
C SER A 24 25.50 -18.27 35.69
N LEU A 25 25.29 -18.13 34.38
CA LEU A 25 24.38 -19.00 33.62
C LEU A 25 24.83 -20.46 33.62
N ALA A 26 26.15 -20.70 33.52
CA ALA A 26 26.68 -22.05 33.50
C ALA A 26 26.52 -22.79 34.84
N ARG A 27 26.60 -22.05 35.95
CA ARG A 27 26.42 -22.55 37.31
C ARG A 27 24.98 -22.65 37.77
N GLY A 28 24.00 -22.13 36.91
CA GLY A 28 22.61 -22.09 37.28
C GLY A 28 22.27 -21.09 38.39
N GLU A 29 23.17 -20.14 38.64
CA GLU A 29 22.98 -19.10 39.67
C GLU A 29 21.93 -18.06 39.30
N ILE A 30 21.66 -17.90 38.01
CA ILE A 30 20.68 -16.98 37.46
C ILE A 30 19.81 -17.68 36.43
N GLN A 31 18.53 -17.32 36.40
CA GLN A 31 17.57 -17.65 35.34
C GLN A 31 17.34 -16.39 34.50
N LEU A 32 17.53 -16.48 33.20
CA LEU A 32 17.41 -15.37 32.29
C LEU A 32 16.38 -15.68 31.20
N ILE A 33 15.40 -14.81 31.06
CA ILE A 33 14.48 -14.82 29.92
C ILE A 33 14.86 -13.62 29.04
N GLY A 34 15.26 -13.91 27.82
CA GLY A 34 15.66 -12.91 26.84
C GLY A 34 14.70 -12.85 25.67
N ALA A 35 14.33 -11.65 25.22
CA ALA A 35 13.59 -11.44 24.00
C ALA A 35 14.53 -10.87 22.92
N THR A 36 14.37 -11.35 21.67
CA THR A 36 15.11 -10.87 20.51
C THR A 36 14.38 -11.27 19.22
N THR A 37 14.82 -10.75 18.09
CA THR A 37 14.31 -11.18 16.78
C THR A 37 15.05 -12.45 16.31
N ILE A 38 14.42 -13.23 15.43
CA ILE A 38 15.03 -14.44 14.86
C ILE A 38 16.34 -14.12 14.14
N ASN A 39 16.40 -12.99 13.43
CA ASN A 39 17.60 -12.58 12.70
C ASN A 39 18.75 -12.21 13.63
N GLU A 40 18.47 -11.53 14.73
CA GLU A 40 19.47 -11.16 15.71
C GLU A 40 19.90 -12.35 16.58
N TYR A 41 18.97 -13.28 16.89
CA TYR A 41 19.30 -14.55 17.51
C TYR A 41 20.36 -15.31 16.69
N ARG A 42 20.10 -15.48 15.37
CA ARG A 42 21.05 -16.13 14.45
C ARG A 42 22.38 -15.41 14.33
N LYS A 43 22.35 -14.08 14.36
CA LYS A 43 23.54 -13.25 14.19
C LYS A 43 24.44 -13.22 15.42
N TYR A 44 23.86 -13.20 16.62
CA TYR A 44 24.59 -12.94 17.87
C TYR A 44 24.58 -14.12 18.84
N ILE A 45 23.50 -14.88 18.97
CA ILE A 45 23.41 -15.96 19.97
C ILE A 45 23.84 -17.30 19.37
N GLU A 46 23.29 -17.69 18.20
CA GLU A 46 23.59 -18.98 17.54
C GLU A 46 25.06 -19.08 17.10
N LYS A 47 25.73 -17.97 16.82
CA LYS A 47 27.16 -17.95 16.49
C LYS A 47 28.09 -18.14 17.70
N ASP A 48 27.59 -17.99 18.90
CA ASP A 48 28.35 -18.21 20.12
C ASP A 48 27.95 -19.56 20.76
N PRO A 49 28.76 -20.64 20.57
CA PRO A 49 28.42 -21.98 21.09
C PRO A 49 28.23 -22.01 22.60
N ALA A 50 28.81 -21.03 23.31
CA ALA A 50 28.70 -20.97 24.77
C ALA A 50 27.34 -20.41 25.20
N LEU A 51 26.74 -19.50 24.42
CA LEU A 51 25.39 -18.98 24.67
C LEU A 51 24.33 -19.91 24.15
N GLU A 52 24.50 -20.44 22.93
CA GLU A 52 23.54 -21.35 22.28
C GLU A 52 23.17 -22.54 23.19
N ARG A 53 24.16 -23.14 23.88
CA ARG A 53 23.94 -24.27 24.78
C ARG A 53 23.24 -23.91 26.08
N ARG A 54 23.10 -22.61 26.40
CA ARG A 54 22.54 -22.12 27.66
C ARG A 54 21.16 -21.51 27.53
N PHE A 55 20.75 -21.21 26.29
CA PHE A 55 19.42 -20.69 25.97
C PHE A 55 18.64 -21.67 25.15
N GLN A 56 17.42 -21.95 25.58
CA GLN A 56 16.48 -22.69 24.78
C GLN A 56 15.63 -21.70 23.98
N PRO A 57 15.70 -21.69 22.63
CA PRO A 57 14.89 -20.79 21.82
C PRO A 57 13.42 -21.18 21.88
N ILE A 58 12.57 -20.20 22.17
CA ILE A 58 11.12 -20.32 22.09
C ILE A 58 10.64 -19.37 21.00
N ILE A 59 10.13 -19.94 19.91
CA ILE A 59 9.61 -19.15 18.80
C ILE A 59 8.19 -18.72 19.13
N VAL A 60 7.99 -17.40 19.24
CA VAL A 60 6.67 -16.78 19.38
C VAL A 60 6.17 -16.44 17.99
N ALA A 61 5.18 -17.17 17.51
CA ALA A 61 4.57 -16.93 16.20
C ALA A 61 3.63 -15.72 16.25
N GLU A 62 3.35 -15.14 15.08
CA GLU A 62 2.31 -14.13 14.92
C GLU A 62 0.94 -14.72 15.31
N PRO A 63 0.14 -14.04 16.17
CA PRO A 63 -1.17 -14.54 16.59
C PRO A 63 -2.16 -14.57 15.41
N SER A 64 -3.20 -15.39 15.53
CA SER A 64 -4.33 -15.38 14.62
C SER A 64 -5.10 -14.05 14.72
N GLU A 65 -5.99 -13.76 13.77
CA GLU A 65 -6.86 -12.58 13.85
C GLU A 65 -7.74 -12.62 15.08
N GLU A 66 -8.29 -13.78 15.42
CA GLU A 66 -9.14 -14.00 16.57
C GLU A 66 -8.38 -13.74 17.88
N ASP A 67 -7.17 -14.32 18.02
CA ASP A 67 -6.31 -14.09 19.18
C ASP A 67 -5.89 -12.61 19.26
N ALA A 68 -5.60 -11.95 18.14
CA ALA A 68 -5.24 -10.53 18.13
C ALA A 68 -6.42 -9.65 18.61
N VAL A 69 -7.66 -9.95 18.21
CA VAL A 69 -8.86 -9.25 18.72
C VAL A 69 -8.98 -9.40 20.22
N GLU A 70 -8.79 -10.61 20.76
CA GLU A 70 -8.84 -10.86 22.21
C GLU A 70 -7.72 -10.12 22.97
N ILE A 71 -6.50 -10.07 22.39
CA ILE A 71 -5.39 -9.28 22.96
C ILE A 71 -5.78 -7.80 23.03
N LEU A 72 -6.30 -7.22 21.93
CA LEU A 72 -6.69 -5.82 21.88
C LEU A 72 -7.84 -5.52 22.88
N LYS A 73 -8.82 -6.41 23.00
CA LYS A 73 -9.87 -6.29 24.02
C LYS A 73 -9.29 -6.29 25.44
N GLY A 74 -8.28 -7.12 25.69
CA GLY A 74 -7.61 -7.19 27.00
C GLY A 74 -6.84 -5.93 27.40
N ILE A 75 -6.31 -5.17 26.42
CA ILE A 75 -5.57 -3.92 26.66
C ILE A 75 -6.41 -2.66 26.52
N ARG A 76 -7.64 -2.77 25.96
CA ARG A 76 -8.56 -1.66 25.65
C ARG A 76 -8.68 -0.65 26.77
N ASP A 77 -8.96 -1.10 27.98
CA ASP A 77 -9.24 -0.22 29.14
C ASP A 77 -8.05 0.72 29.44
N LYS A 78 -6.82 0.26 29.19
CA LYS A 78 -5.61 1.08 29.38
C LYS A 78 -5.53 2.20 28.35
N TYR A 79 -5.86 1.89 27.07
CA TYR A 79 -5.87 2.87 25.99
C TYR A 79 -7.04 3.85 26.13
N GLU A 80 -8.23 3.38 26.52
CA GLU A 80 -9.37 4.24 26.84
C GLU A 80 -9.05 5.24 27.95
N ALA A 81 -8.41 4.77 29.02
CA ALA A 81 -7.99 5.63 30.13
C ALA A 81 -6.94 6.67 29.71
N HIS A 82 -5.99 6.27 28.83
CA HIS A 82 -4.92 7.15 28.35
C HIS A 82 -5.45 8.24 27.41
N HIS A 83 -6.23 7.86 26.40
CA HIS A 83 -6.75 8.78 25.39
C HIS A 83 -8.04 9.47 25.80
N LYS A 84 -8.75 8.97 26.81
CA LYS A 84 -10.10 9.41 27.23
C LYS A 84 -11.13 9.26 26.10
N VAL A 85 -11.00 8.23 25.30
CA VAL A 85 -11.84 7.86 24.16
C VAL A 85 -12.32 6.46 24.37
N LYS A 86 -13.63 6.19 24.23
CA LYS A 86 -14.20 4.85 24.30
C LYS A 86 -13.93 4.10 23.00
N ILE A 87 -13.44 2.87 23.07
CA ILE A 87 -13.08 2.05 21.91
C ILE A 87 -14.16 1.00 21.70
N THR A 88 -14.84 1.05 20.54
CA THR A 88 -15.90 0.08 20.21
C THR A 88 -15.30 -1.26 19.78
N ASP A 89 -16.07 -2.34 19.94
CA ASP A 89 -15.64 -3.68 19.49
C ASP A 89 -15.45 -3.70 17.97
N GLU A 90 -16.31 -3.01 17.22
CA GLU A 90 -16.19 -2.85 15.77
C GLU A 90 -14.87 -2.17 15.35
N ALA A 91 -14.40 -1.21 16.14
CA ALA A 91 -13.11 -0.56 15.89
C ALA A 91 -11.93 -1.51 16.12
N ILE A 92 -11.99 -2.36 17.13
CA ILE A 92 -10.97 -3.38 17.40
C ILE A 92 -10.91 -4.41 16.27
N GLU A 93 -12.04 -4.96 15.86
CA GLU A 93 -12.13 -5.89 14.74
C GLU A 93 -11.62 -5.26 13.43
N ALA A 94 -12.00 -4.01 13.20
CA ALA A 94 -11.50 -3.23 12.05
C ALA A 94 -9.99 -3.02 12.13
N ALA A 95 -9.44 -2.67 13.29
CA ALA A 95 -8.00 -2.46 13.46
C ALA A 95 -7.20 -3.74 13.13
N VAL A 96 -7.68 -4.91 13.57
CA VAL A 96 -7.03 -6.20 13.26
C VAL A 96 -7.16 -6.55 11.77
N SER A 97 -8.38 -6.54 11.23
CA SER A 97 -8.64 -6.95 9.84
C SER A 97 -7.99 -6.03 8.82
N LEU A 98 -8.08 -4.70 9.02
CA LEU A 98 -7.50 -3.72 8.12
C LEU A 98 -5.98 -3.68 8.21
N SER A 99 -5.39 -3.79 9.42
CA SER A 99 -3.94 -3.88 9.57
C SER A 99 -3.38 -5.11 8.88
N LYS A 100 -4.04 -6.27 9.00
CA LYS A 100 -3.63 -7.49 8.32
C LYS A 100 -3.68 -7.34 6.79
N ARG A 101 -4.72 -6.68 6.30
CA ARG A 101 -4.97 -6.51 4.87
C ARG A 101 -4.07 -5.45 4.22
N TYR A 102 -3.84 -4.31 4.90
CA TYR A 102 -3.22 -3.13 4.30
C TYR A 102 -1.79 -2.83 4.79
N ILE A 103 -1.38 -3.37 5.96
CA ILE A 103 -0.05 -3.16 6.54
C ILE A 103 0.73 -4.47 6.53
N GLN A 104 1.68 -4.60 5.59
CA GLN A 104 2.45 -5.84 5.38
C GLN A 104 3.85 -5.82 6.00
N ASP A 105 4.34 -4.65 6.42
CA ASP A 105 5.69 -4.46 6.95
C ASP A 105 5.80 -4.70 8.46
N ARG A 106 4.68 -4.97 9.14
CA ARG A 106 4.59 -5.22 10.58
C ARG A 106 3.74 -6.44 10.87
N PHE A 107 3.84 -6.96 12.08
CA PHE A 107 3.13 -8.16 12.53
C PHE A 107 2.01 -7.84 13.52
N LEU A 108 1.03 -8.72 13.61
CA LEU A 108 0.03 -8.68 14.68
C LEU A 108 0.70 -9.12 16.00
N PRO A 109 0.29 -8.60 17.18
CA PRO A 109 -0.80 -7.61 17.35
C PRO A 109 -0.35 -6.16 17.17
N ASP A 110 0.96 -5.87 17.09
CA ASP A 110 1.54 -4.53 17.17
C ASP A 110 0.95 -3.57 16.13
N LYS A 111 0.83 -3.99 14.86
CA LYS A 111 0.25 -3.15 13.80
C LYS A 111 -1.21 -2.76 14.05
N ALA A 112 -1.99 -3.60 14.71
CA ALA A 112 -3.37 -3.29 15.08
C ALA A 112 -3.43 -2.38 16.31
N ILE A 113 -2.52 -2.55 17.26
CA ILE A 113 -2.36 -1.66 18.41
C ILE A 113 -1.97 -0.26 17.95
N ASP A 114 -1.00 -0.15 17.04
CA ASP A 114 -0.57 1.14 16.46
C ASP A 114 -1.74 1.88 15.80
N LEU A 115 -2.58 1.16 15.02
CA LEU A 115 -3.76 1.76 14.40
C LEU A 115 -4.77 2.28 15.43
N MET A 116 -5.02 1.50 16.47
CA MET A 116 -5.93 1.87 17.54
C MET A 116 -5.41 3.09 18.31
N ASP A 117 -4.12 3.13 18.63
CA ASP A 117 -3.46 4.23 19.33
C ASP A 117 -3.48 5.51 18.50
N GLU A 118 -3.10 5.45 17.23
CA GLU A 118 -3.08 6.58 16.31
C GLU A 118 -4.49 7.14 16.08
N ALA A 119 -5.49 6.27 15.91
CA ALA A 119 -6.87 6.69 15.72
C ALA A 119 -7.45 7.36 16.96
N ALA A 120 -7.19 6.82 18.15
CA ALA A 120 -7.60 7.41 19.42
C ALA A 120 -6.91 8.77 19.64
N SER A 121 -5.61 8.87 19.33
CA SER A 121 -4.85 10.12 19.37
C SER A 121 -5.41 11.18 18.44
N LYS A 122 -5.76 10.81 17.20
CA LYS A 122 -6.35 11.71 16.20
C LYS A 122 -7.69 12.28 16.68
N ILE A 123 -8.57 11.45 17.23
CA ILE A 123 -9.85 11.90 17.79
C ILE A 123 -9.61 12.89 18.93
N ARG A 124 -8.68 12.57 19.84
CA ARG A 124 -8.32 13.44 20.96
C ARG A 124 -7.80 14.80 20.48
N ILE A 125 -6.87 14.81 19.53
CA ILE A 125 -6.30 16.05 18.95
C ILE A 125 -7.39 16.88 18.26
N LYS A 126 -8.28 16.24 17.49
CA LYS A 126 -9.37 16.92 16.80
C LYS A 126 -10.30 17.65 17.80
N ASN A 127 -10.57 17.04 18.94
CA ASN A 127 -11.40 17.64 19.98
C ASN A 127 -10.67 18.69 20.84
N LEU A 128 -9.36 18.57 21.01
CA LEU A 128 -8.55 19.56 21.71
C LEU A 128 -8.20 20.78 20.83
N THR A 129 -8.37 20.67 19.52
CA THR A 129 -8.07 21.77 18.59
C THR A 129 -9.18 22.81 18.66
N SER A 130 -8.83 24.02 19.07
CA SER A 130 -9.76 25.14 19.14
C SER A 130 -10.44 25.39 17.79
N PRO A 131 -11.77 25.60 17.75
CA PRO A 131 -12.47 25.97 16.53
C PRO A 131 -11.84 27.19 15.85
N PRO A 132 -11.89 27.27 14.50
CA PRO A 132 -11.37 28.42 13.75
C PRO A 132 -11.87 29.76 14.25
N ASP A 133 -13.17 29.83 14.61
CA ASP A 133 -13.84 31.02 15.12
C ASP A 133 -13.18 31.58 16.40
N LEU A 134 -12.68 30.69 17.29
CA LEU A 134 -11.96 31.14 18.49
C LEU A 134 -10.60 31.75 18.14
N LYS A 135 -9.88 31.18 17.18
CA LYS A 135 -8.60 31.73 16.71
C LYS A 135 -8.76 33.04 15.97
N GLU A 136 -9.82 33.17 15.17
CA GLU A 136 -10.14 34.42 14.48
C GLU A 136 -10.40 35.56 15.48
N LYS A 137 -11.23 35.31 16.50
CA LYS A 137 -11.48 36.29 17.58
C LYS A 137 -10.23 36.63 18.39
N GLU A 138 -9.37 35.65 18.69
CA GLU A 138 -8.08 35.91 19.35
C GLU A 138 -7.18 36.82 18.53
N THR A 139 -7.14 36.61 17.19
CA THR A 139 -6.37 37.50 16.29
C THR A 139 -6.99 38.87 16.16
N GLU A 140 -8.31 39.00 16.22
CA GLU A 140 -9.03 40.26 16.20
C GLU A 140 -8.76 41.07 17.47
N ILE A 141 -8.85 40.44 18.65
CA ILE A 141 -8.50 41.06 19.93
C ILE A 141 -7.04 41.57 19.93
N ALA A 142 -6.12 40.73 19.40
CA ALA A 142 -4.71 41.15 19.30
C ALA A 142 -4.49 42.37 18.40
N LYS A 143 -5.25 42.50 17.30
CA LYS A 143 -5.21 43.68 16.44
C LYS A 143 -5.74 44.94 17.16
N ILE A 144 -6.91 44.82 17.79
CA ILE A 144 -7.50 45.93 18.56
C ILE A 144 -6.60 46.39 19.71
N ALA A 145 -5.94 45.42 20.40
CA ALA A 145 -4.99 45.75 21.44
C ALA A 145 -3.77 46.51 20.89
N ALA A 146 -3.26 46.13 19.72
CA ALA A 146 -2.15 46.85 19.06
C ALA A 146 -2.59 48.27 18.59
N GLU A 147 -3.81 48.42 18.04
CA GLU A 147 -4.36 49.71 17.64
C GLU A 147 -4.59 50.62 18.86
N LYS A 148 -5.09 50.09 19.97
CA LYS A 148 -5.23 50.77 21.24
C LYS A 148 -3.88 51.29 21.73
N GLU A 149 -2.85 50.48 21.70
CA GLU A 149 -1.51 50.89 22.13
C GLU A 149 -0.93 52.01 21.23
N SER A 150 -1.16 51.93 19.94
CA SER A 150 -0.77 52.98 18.98
C SER A 150 -1.52 54.28 19.21
N ALA A 151 -2.85 54.24 19.49
CA ALA A 151 -3.66 55.39 19.81
C ALA A 151 -3.23 56.07 21.14
N VAL A 152 -2.85 55.29 22.15
CA VAL A 152 -2.25 55.80 23.40
C VAL A 152 -0.94 56.54 23.15
N ARG A 153 -0.06 55.98 22.31
CA ARG A 153 1.21 56.62 21.93
C ARG A 153 1.00 57.92 21.14
N ALA A 154 -0.06 57.98 20.33
CA ALA A 154 -0.46 59.16 19.57
C ALA A 154 -1.23 60.19 20.40
N GLN A 155 -1.50 59.94 21.69
CA GLN A 155 -2.30 60.76 22.60
C GLN A 155 -3.76 60.96 22.17
N GLU A 156 -4.30 60.05 21.37
CA GLU A 156 -5.71 59.99 20.93
C GLU A 156 -6.58 59.29 22.01
N PHE A 157 -6.80 59.95 23.15
CA PHE A 157 -7.42 59.31 24.33
C PHE A 157 -8.87 58.88 24.13
N GLU A 158 -9.66 59.59 23.32
CA GLU A 158 -11.05 59.22 23.00
C GLU A 158 -11.10 57.90 22.19
N LYS A 159 -10.24 57.78 21.19
CA LYS A 159 -10.12 56.57 20.36
C LYS A 159 -9.57 55.39 21.17
N ALA A 160 -8.59 55.64 22.05
CA ALA A 160 -8.07 54.61 22.94
C ALA A 160 -9.11 54.11 23.93
N ALA A 161 -10.04 54.99 24.41
CA ALA A 161 -11.15 54.61 25.28
C ALA A 161 -12.18 53.73 24.55
N SER A 162 -12.58 54.10 23.30
CA SER A 162 -13.49 53.28 22.51
C SER A 162 -12.93 51.91 22.16
N LEU A 163 -11.65 51.83 21.77
CA LEU A 163 -10.96 50.57 21.49
C LEU A 163 -10.82 49.69 22.73
N ARG A 164 -10.65 50.27 23.92
CA ARG A 164 -10.63 49.55 25.19
C ARG A 164 -11.99 48.90 25.51
N ASP A 165 -13.08 49.62 25.26
CA ASP A 165 -14.45 49.10 25.53
C ASP A 165 -14.77 47.96 24.54
N GLU A 166 -14.32 48.07 23.29
CA GLU A 166 -14.45 47.06 22.26
C GLU A 166 -13.61 45.82 22.58
N GLU A 167 -12.33 45.98 22.98
CA GLU A 167 -11.46 44.90 23.43
C GLU A 167 -12.08 44.15 24.61
N LYS A 168 -12.66 44.87 25.60
CA LYS A 168 -13.29 44.28 26.76
C LYS A 168 -14.55 43.47 26.38
N LYS A 169 -15.34 43.94 25.45
CA LYS A 169 -16.52 43.26 24.92
C LYS A 169 -16.13 41.96 24.20
N LEU A 170 -15.19 42.07 23.27
CA LEU A 170 -14.71 40.89 22.53
C LEU A 170 -14.02 39.86 23.43
N SER A 171 -13.26 40.31 24.45
CA SER A 171 -12.66 39.43 25.44
C SER A 171 -13.70 38.68 26.26
N SER A 172 -14.78 39.33 26.68
CA SER A 172 -15.89 38.65 27.40
C SER A 172 -16.61 37.62 26.51
N GLU A 173 -16.83 37.94 25.22
CA GLU A 173 -17.40 37.02 24.24
C GLU A 173 -16.48 35.81 24.01
N LEU A 174 -15.16 36.03 23.93
CA LEU A 174 -14.16 34.99 23.79
C LEU A 174 -14.17 34.03 25.00
N GLU A 175 -14.23 34.57 26.21
CA GLU A 175 -14.31 33.77 27.43
C GLU A 175 -15.58 32.91 27.49
N GLU A 176 -16.74 33.47 27.10
CA GLU A 176 -17.98 32.69 26.98
C GLU A 176 -17.90 31.58 25.94
N MET A 177 -17.30 31.89 24.77
CA MET A 177 -17.10 30.88 23.74
C MET A 177 -16.13 29.79 24.17
N LYS A 178 -15.03 30.14 24.84
CA LYS A 178 -14.08 29.17 25.43
C LYS A 178 -14.75 28.29 26.46
N LYS A 179 -15.61 28.87 27.33
CA LYS A 179 -16.34 28.11 28.32
C LYS A 179 -17.35 27.13 27.69
N LYS A 180 -18.14 27.61 26.73
CA LYS A 180 -19.08 26.73 25.97
C LYS A 180 -18.35 25.63 25.25
N TRP A 181 -17.19 25.91 24.65
CA TRP A 181 -16.37 24.90 23.98
C TRP A 181 -15.79 23.89 24.98
N SER A 182 -15.24 24.36 26.11
CA SER A 182 -14.72 23.50 27.19
C SER A 182 -15.80 22.58 27.75
N ASP A 183 -17.00 23.11 28.01
CA ASP A 183 -18.15 22.34 28.53
C ASP A 183 -18.59 21.27 27.49
N LYS A 184 -18.58 21.60 26.21
CA LYS A 184 -18.88 20.69 25.11
C LYS A 184 -17.85 19.57 25.03
N VAL A 185 -16.55 19.90 25.02
CA VAL A 185 -15.43 18.92 24.99
C VAL A 185 -15.45 17.98 26.19
N THR A 186 -15.82 18.51 27.37
CA THR A 186 -15.87 17.71 28.61
C THR A 186 -17.12 16.83 28.68
N GLY A 187 -18.21 17.21 28.01
CA GLY A 187 -19.50 16.50 27.99
C GLY A 187 -19.68 15.45 26.92
N GLU A 188 -18.94 15.54 25.81
CA GLU A 188 -19.02 14.57 24.71
C GLU A 188 -18.19 13.32 25.04
N LYS A 189 -18.87 12.17 25.12
CA LYS A 189 -18.20 10.86 25.17
C LYS A 189 -17.62 10.58 23.78
N LEU A 190 -16.31 10.71 23.68
CA LEU A 190 -15.59 10.39 22.46
C LEU A 190 -15.62 8.89 22.25
N GLU A 191 -16.05 8.45 21.08
CA GLU A 191 -16.05 7.04 20.70
C GLU A 191 -15.19 6.84 19.46
N LEU A 192 -14.29 5.85 19.51
CA LEU A 192 -13.52 5.38 18.38
C LEU A 192 -14.35 4.36 17.61
N THR A 193 -14.62 4.68 16.35
CA THR A 193 -15.45 3.86 15.46
C THR A 193 -14.61 3.18 14.38
N LYS A 194 -15.22 2.21 13.68
CA LYS A 194 -14.63 1.58 12.49
C LYS A 194 -14.19 2.63 11.45
N GLY A 195 -15.00 3.67 11.21
CA GLY A 195 -14.68 4.72 10.24
C GLY A 195 -13.41 5.50 10.58
N ASP A 196 -13.14 5.71 11.87
CA ASP A 196 -11.91 6.40 12.30
C ASP A 196 -10.67 5.54 12.04
N ILE A 197 -10.76 4.22 12.22
CA ILE A 197 -9.70 3.28 11.86
C ILE A 197 -9.47 3.28 10.34
N GLU A 198 -10.53 3.25 9.53
CA GLU A 198 -10.44 3.33 8.06
C GLU A 198 -9.74 4.61 7.61
N ASP A 199 -10.04 5.74 8.25
CA ASP A 199 -9.41 7.04 7.97
C ASP A 199 -7.90 7.04 8.31
N VAL A 200 -7.49 6.37 9.40
CA VAL A 200 -6.09 6.26 9.78
C VAL A 200 -5.33 5.33 8.84
N VAL A 201 -5.92 4.17 8.51
CA VAL A 201 -5.32 3.27 7.51
C VAL A 201 -5.14 3.98 6.18
N SER A 202 -6.13 4.77 5.75
CA SER A 202 -6.06 5.56 4.52
C SER A 202 -4.92 6.59 4.57
N LEU A 203 -4.71 7.23 5.72
CA LEU A 203 -3.63 8.21 5.91
C LEU A 203 -2.24 7.54 5.88
N MET A 204 -2.10 6.39 6.57
CA MET A 204 -0.82 5.68 6.67
C MET A 204 -0.40 5.01 5.36
N THR A 205 -1.36 4.44 4.62
CA THR A 205 -1.09 3.65 3.43
C THR A 205 -1.26 4.42 2.13
N GLY A 206 -1.93 5.58 2.16
CA GLY A 206 -2.34 6.34 0.98
C GLY A 206 -3.50 5.69 0.21
N ILE A 207 -4.11 4.62 0.74
CA ILE A 207 -5.20 3.88 0.10
C ILE A 207 -6.53 4.39 0.64
N PRO A 208 -7.47 4.88 -0.17
CA PRO A 208 -8.75 5.41 0.29
C PRO A 208 -9.70 4.27 0.71
N VAL A 209 -9.42 3.63 1.86
CA VAL A 209 -10.12 2.42 2.35
C VAL A 209 -11.63 2.63 2.45
N ARG A 210 -12.07 3.78 2.95
CA ARG A 210 -13.50 4.12 3.10
C ARG A 210 -14.22 4.26 1.75
N LYS A 211 -13.58 4.92 0.77
CA LYS A 211 -14.13 5.03 -0.58
C LYS A 211 -14.18 3.70 -1.32
N LEU A 212 -13.18 2.83 -1.06
CA LEU A 212 -13.15 1.51 -1.67
C LEU A 212 -14.30 0.61 -1.17
N ALA A 213 -14.74 0.75 0.08
CA ALA A 213 -15.80 -0.10 0.63
C ALA A 213 -17.22 0.31 0.18
N GLU A 214 -17.51 1.61 0.08
CA GLU A 214 -18.85 2.12 -0.24
C GLU A 214 -19.14 2.21 -1.73
N GLU A 215 -18.13 2.57 -2.55
CA GLU A 215 -18.29 2.83 -3.98
C GLU A 215 -17.80 1.67 -4.87
N GLU A 216 -17.17 0.65 -4.30
CA GLU A 216 -16.51 -0.42 -5.08
C GLU A 216 -17.52 -1.16 -6.00
N GLY A 217 -18.70 -1.44 -5.49
CA GLY A 217 -19.75 -2.11 -6.29
C GLY A 217 -20.23 -1.30 -7.49
N GLU A 218 -20.51 -0.01 -7.29
CA GLU A 218 -20.98 0.86 -8.39
C GLU A 218 -19.87 1.18 -9.39
N LYS A 219 -18.64 1.41 -8.92
CA LYS A 219 -17.49 1.65 -9.79
C LYS A 219 -17.17 0.43 -10.65
N LEU A 220 -17.24 -0.77 -10.08
CA LEU A 220 -17.04 -2.01 -10.83
C LEU A 220 -18.12 -2.23 -11.90
N LEU A 221 -19.37 -1.84 -11.62
CA LEU A 221 -20.43 -1.91 -12.62
C LEU A 221 -20.23 -0.90 -13.77
N LYS A 222 -19.79 0.32 -13.45
CA LYS A 222 -19.54 1.40 -14.41
C LYS A 222 -18.10 1.46 -14.93
N MET A 223 -17.29 0.43 -14.64
CA MET A 223 -15.86 0.41 -14.95
C MET A 223 -15.59 0.64 -16.44
N GLU A 224 -16.36 0.02 -17.31
CA GLU A 224 -16.22 0.17 -18.77
C GLU A 224 -16.41 1.63 -19.20
N GLU A 225 -17.46 2.30 -18.71
CA GLU A 225 -17.72 3.70 -19.00
C GLU A 225 -16.62 4.64 -18.51
N ILE A 226 -16.06 4.34 -17.32
CA ILE A 226 -14.99 5.14 -16.74
C ILE A 226 -13.70 4.96 -17.54
N LEU A 227 -13.36 3.73 -17.91
CA LEU A 227 -12.16 3.43 -18.71
C LEU A 227 -12.25 4.06 -20.11
N HIS A 228 -13.43 4.05 -20.73
CA HIS A 228 -13.64 4.67 -22.04
C HIS A 228 -13.50 6.21 -22.06
N LYS A 229 -13.57 6.88 -20.91
CA LYS A 229 -13.27 8.32 -20.84
C LYS A 229 -11.80 8.64 -21.13
N ARG A 230 -10.90 7.69 -20.91
CA ARG A 230 -9.44 7.85 -21.12
C ARG A 230 -8.90 7.03 -22.28
N VAL A 231 -9.51 5.89 -22.56
CA VAL A 231 -9.06 4.93 -23.58
C VAL A 231 -10.06 4.89 -24.73
N VAL A 232 -9.64 5.34 -25.89
CA VAL A 232 -10.45 5.43 -27.08
C VAL A 232 -10.15 4.23 -27.99
N GLY A 233 -11.19 3.66 -28.61
CA GLY A 233 -11.06 2.69 -29.69
C GLY A 233 -10.59 1.29 -29.30
N GLN A 234 -10.66 0.89 -28.02
CA GLN A 234 -10.22 -0.43 -27.51
C GLN A 234 -11.34 -1.15 -26.74
N ASP A 235 -12.56 -1.17 -27.30
CA ASP A 235 -13.75 -1.70 -26.60
C ASP A 235 -13.60 -3.16 -26.15
N ALA A 236 -13.02 -4.01 -26.99
CA ALA A 236 -12.79 -5.41 -26.67
C ALA A 236 -11.84 -5.56 -25.48
N ALA A 237 -10.76 -4.75 -25.44
CA ALA A 237 -9.79 -4.77 -24.36
C ALA A 237 -10.39 -4.30 -23.03
N VAL A 238 -11.13 -3.19 -23.05
CA VAL A 238 -11.80 -2.63 -21.87
C VAL A 238 -12.82 -3.61 -21.29
N LYS A 239 -13.65 -4.23 -22.15
CA LYS A 239 -14.64 -5.24 -21.74
C LYS A 239 -13.99 -6.48 -21.14
N ALA A 240 -12.92 -6.99 -21.74
CA ALA A 240 -12.21 -8.17 -21.26
C ALA A 240 -11.60 -7.92 -19.86
N VAL A 241 -10.87 -6.82 -19.71
CA VAL A 241 -10.27 -6.41 -18.42
C VAL A 241 -11.35 -6.23 -17.35
N SER A 242 -12.40 -5.47 -17.65
CA SER A 242 -13.48 -5.20 -16.70
C SER A 242 -14.18 -6.46 -16.23
N ARG A 243 -14.44 -7.41 -17.15
CA ARG A 243 -15.03 -8.71 -16.84
C ARG A 243 -14.13 -9.56 -15.94
N ALA A 244 -12.85 -9.61 -16.23
CA ALA A 244 -11.90 -10.41 -15.45
C ALA A 244 -11.74 -9.85 -14.03
N ILE A 245 -11.67 -8.53 -13.88
CA ILE A 245 -11.58 -7.88 -12.58
C ILE A 245 -12.85 -8.08 -11.76
N ARG A 246 -14.02 -7.92 -12.35
CA ARG A 246 -15.29 -8.23 -11.67
C ARG A 246 -15.30 -9.67 -11.15
N ARG A 247 -14.88 -10.66 -11.96
CA ARG A 247 -14.77 -12.06 -11.51
C ARG A 247 -13.81 -12.25 -10.34
N GLY A 248 -12.67 -11.56 -10.38
CA GLY A 248 -11.69 -11.61 -9.30
C GLY A 248 -12.22 -11.05 -7.97
N ARG A 249 -12.99 -9.95 -8.03
CA ARG A 249 -13.54 -9.29 -6.83
C ARG A 249 -14.74 -9.99 -6.21
N VAL A 250 -15.55 -10.67 -7.00
CA VAL A 250 -16.72 -11.45 -6.50
C VAL A 250 -16.30 -12.77 -5.81
N GLY A 251 -15.01 -13.07 -5.74
CA GLY A 251 -14.51 -14.27 -5.05
C GLY A 251 -14.64 -15.56 -5.85
N LEU A 252 -14.89 -15.47 -7.15
CA LEU A 252 -14.96 -16.63 -8.06
C LEU A 252 -13.57 -17.15 -8.47
N LYS A 253 -12.51 -16.48 -8.01
CA LYS A 253 -11.11 -16.81 -8.28
C LYS A 253 -10.44 -17.35 -7.02
N ASP A 254 -9.35 -18.10 -7.18
CA ASP A 254 -8.52 -18.55 -6.06
C ASP A 254 -8.00 -17.33 -5.27
N PRO A 255 -8.29 -17.23 -3.97
CA PRO A 255 -7.90 -16.09 -3.14
C PRO A 255 -6.38 -15.95 -2.96
N LYS A 256 -5.61 -16.96 -3.36
CA LYS A 256 -4.14 -16.91 -3.34
C LYS A 256 -3.56 -16.13 -4.51
N ARG A 257 -4.28 -16.00 -5.63
CA ARG A 257 -3.78 -15.38 -6.86
C ARG A 257 -4.00 -13.85 -6.88
N PRO A 258 -3.24 -13.09 -7.69
CA PRO A 258 -3.50 -11.68 -7.93
C PRO A 258 -4.93 -11.39 -8.38
N ILE A 259 -5.45 -10.17 -8.17
CA ILE A 259 -6.80 -9.75 -8.58
C ILE A 259 -7.05 -10.05 -10.06
N GLY A 260 -6.06 -9.75 -10.91
CA GLY A 260 -6.08 -10.02 -12.33
C GLY A 260 -4.68 -10.12 -12.91
N SER A 261 -4.52 -10.93 -13.95
CA SER A 261 -3.28 -11.08 -14.70
C SER A 261 -3.56 -11.03 -16.19
N PHE A 262 -2.95 -10.08 -16.89
CA PHE A 262 -3.25 -9.78 -18.29
C PHE A 262 -1.99 -9.72 -19.14
N LEU A 263 -2.08 -10.21 -20.37
CA LEU A 263 -1.06 -9.99 -21.39
C LEU A 263 -1.63 -9.13 -22.50
N PHE A 264 -1.10 -7.92 -22.67
CA PHE A 264 -1.51 -6.95 -23.68
C PHE A 264 -0.59 -7.04 -24.89
N LEU A 265 -1.16 -7.40 -26.01
CA LEU A 265 -0.45 -7.57 -27.30
C LEU A 265 -0.82 -6.46 -28.26
N GLY A 266 0.14 -6.00 -29.02
CA GLY A 266 -0.12 -5.01 -30.07
C GLY A 266 1.06 -4.05 -30.30
N PRO A 267 1.00 -3.24 -31.36
CA PRO A 267 2.04 -2.27 -31.68
C PRO A 267 2.20 -1.21 -30.59
N THR A 268 3.28 -0.44 -30.66
CA THR A 268 3.48 0.69 -29.76
C THR A 268 2.49 1.82 -30.06
N GLY A 269 2.07 2.55 -29.03
CA GLY A 269 1.20 3.72 -29.18
C GLY A 269 -0.30 3.44 -29.26
N VAL A 270 -0.77 2.18 -29.09
CA VAL A 270 -2.20 1.82 -29.17
C VAL A 270 -2.96 1.95 -27.83
N GLY A 271 -2.33 2.45 -26.77
CA GLY A 271 -3.01 2.70 -25.50
C GLY A 271 -2.78 1.66 -24.40
N LYS A 272 -1.87 0.67 -24.56
CA LYS A 272 -1.60 -0.37 -23.54
C LYS A 272 -1.23 0.20 -22.18
N THR A 273 -0.29 1.15 -22.15
CA THR A 273 0.14 1.80 -20.89
C THR A 273 -0.93 2.73 -20.35
N GLU A 274 -1.70 3.41 -21.20
CA GLU A 274 -2.77 4.30 -20.77
C GLU A 274 -3.93 3.53 -20.11
N LEU A 275 -4.31 2.38 -20.68
CA LEU A 275 -5.29 1.49 -20.05
C LEU A 275 -4.79 1.02 -18.67
N SER A 276 -3.50 0.73 -18.53
CA SER A 276 -2.92 0.32 -17.24
C SER A 276 -2.98 1.44 -16.19
N LYS A 277 -2.75 2.71 -16.58
CA LYS A 277 -2.89 3.88 -15.71
C LYS A 277 -4.36 4.13 -15.34
N ALA A 278 -5.25 4.11 -16.34
CA ALA A 278 -6.68 4.27 -16.11
C ALA A 278 -7.21 3.21 -15.14
N LEU A 279 -6.70 1.97 -15.27
CA LEU A 279 -7.06 0.88 -14.37
C LEU A 279 -6.57 1.11 -12.94
N ALA A 280 -5.36 1.63 -12.75
CA ALA A 280 -4.84 1.99 -11.43
C ALA A 280 -5.71 3.07 -10.77
N GLU A 281 -6.11 4.09 -11.52
CA GLU A 281 -7.00 5.15 -11.03
C GLU A 281 -8.39 4.61 -10.65
N VAL A 282 -8.99 3.77 -11.48
CA VAL A 282 -10.34 3.20 -11.21
C VAL A 282 -10.33 2.28 -10.00
N LEU A 283 -9.33 1.39 -9.90
CA LEU A 283 -9.27 0.37 -8.85
C LEU A 283 -8.74 0.90 -7.52
N PHE A 284 -7.76 1.80 -7.55
CA PHE A 284 -7.02 2.23 -6.36
C PHE A 284 -7.14 3.73 -6.09
N GLY A 285 -7.83 4.48 -6.94
CA GLY A 285 -8.11 5.90 -6.74
C GLY A 285 -6.94 6.84 -7.06
N ASP A 286 -5.81 6.33 -7.53
CA ASP A 286 -4.62 7.11 -7.88
C ASP A 286 -3.92 6.46 -9.10
N GLU A 287 -3.66 7.24 -10.15
CA GLU A 287 -2.89 6.76 -11.30
C GLU A 287 -1.44 6.40 -10.96
N ASN A 288 -0.89 7.00 -9.87
CA ASN A 288 0.43 6.68 -9.34
C ASN A 288 0.47 5.37 -8.54
N ALA A 289 -0.69 4.71 -8.35
CA ALA A 289 -0.73 3.34 -7.85
C ALA A 289 -0.33 2.32 -8.93
N MET A 290 0.51 2.73 -9.88
CA MET A 290 1.10 1.88 -10.91
C MET A 290 2.62 1.75 -10.70
N ILE A 291 3.10 0.50 -10.67
CA ILE A 291 4.52 0.16 -10.63
C ILE A 291 4.92 -0.31 -12.02
N ARG A 292 5.69 0.50 -12.74
CA ARG A 292 6.22 0.11 -14.05
C ARG A 292 7.60 -0.52 -13.90
N VAL A 293 7.80 -1.64 -14.58
CA VAL A 293 9.06 -2.38 -14.67
C VAL A 293 9.34 -2.66 -16.16
N ASP A 294 10.39 -2.07 -16.70
CA ASP A 294 10.79 -2.26 -18.09
C ASP A 294 11.66 -3.51 -18.19
N MET A 295 11.22 -4.51 -18.92
CA MET A 295 11.91 -5.79 -19.05
C MET A 295 13.18 -5.72 -19.91
N SER A 296 13.38 -4.65 -20.67
CA SER A 296 14.63 -4.42 -21.39
C SER A 296 15.82 -4.20 -20.43
N GLU A 297 15.58 -3.77 -19.19
CA GLU A 297 16.61 -3.67 -18.16
C GLU A 297 16.98 -5.03 -17.52
N TYR A 298 16.18 -6.09 -17.76
CA TYR A 298 16.29 -7.42 -17.15
C TYR A 298 16.56 -8.52 -18.18
N MET A 299 17.32 -8.21 -19.21
CA MET A 299 17.72 -9.15 -20.26
C MET A 299 18.82 -10.12 -19.81
N GLU A 300 19.62 -9.74 -18.82
CA GLU A 300 20.76 -10.52 -18.36
C GLU A 300 20.48 -11.15 -16.99
N LYS A 301 21.02 -12.34 -16.76
CA LYS A 301 20.81 -13.12 -15.53
C LYS A 301 21.14 -12.34 -14.25
N HIS A 302 22.22 -11.55 -14.26
CA HIS A 302 22.63 -10.77 -13.09
C HIS A 302 21.68 -9.60 -12.78
N THR A 303 20.93 -9.10 -13.75
CA THR A 303 19.97 -8.02 -13.53
C THR A 303 18.66 -8.53 -12.89
N VAL A 304 18.34 -9.82 -13.08
CA VAL A 304 17.15 -10.43 -12.48
C VAL A 304 17.19 -10.37 -10.95
N SER A 305 18.37 -10.51 -10.34
CA SER A 305 18.52 -10.38 -8.89
C SER A 305 18.13 -9.01 -8.36
N LYS A 306 18.15 -7.94 -9.18
CA LYS A 306 17.66 -6.62 -8.76
C LYS A 306 16.15 -6.59 -8.51
N LEU A 307 15.37 -7.50 -9.11
CA LEU A 307 13.92 -7.57 -8.87
C LEU A 307 13.59 -8.06 -7.46
N ILE A 308 14.30 -9.10 -6.99
CA ILE A 308 14.05 -9.78 -5.72
C ILE A 308 15.09 -9.47 -4.64
N GLY A 309 16.17 -8.80 -5.01
CA GLY A 309 17.33 -8.51 -4.15
C GLY A 309 18.52 -9.43 -4.42
N SER A 310 19.73 -8.93 -4.12
CA SER A 310 20.97 -9.68 -4.25
C SER A 310 21.11 -10.73 -3.14
N PRO A 311 21.70 -11.91 -3.42
CA PRO A 311 21.99 -12.88 -2.37
C PRO A 311 22.95 -12.36 -1.31
N PRO A 312 22.97 -12.93 -0.09
CA PRO A 312 23.90 -12.56 0.96
C PRO A 312 25.37 -12.61 0.47
N GLY A 313 26.13 -11.55 0.76
CA GLY A 313 27.54 -11.43 0.37
C GLY A 313 27.79 -10.74 -0.99
N TYR A 314 26.75 -10.38 -1.72
CA TYR A 314 26.87 -9.58 -2.95
C TYR A 314 26.55 -8.10 -2.70
N VAL A 315 27.14 -7.21 -3.52
CA VAL A 315 26.86 -5.77 -3.47
C VAL A 315 25.37 -5.52 -3.75
N GLY A 316 24.73 -4.67 -2.91
CA GLY A 316 23.30 -4.37 -3.02
C GLY A 316 22.37 -5.31 -2.23
N PHE A 317 22.89 -6.20 -1.38
CA PHE A 317 22.07 -7.07 -0.52
C PHE A 317 21.19 -6.25 0.46
N GLU A 318 21.71 -5.15 0.99
CA GLU A 318 20.99 -4.30 1.95
C GLU A 318 19.88 -3.45 1.30
N GLU A 319 19.97 -3.19 -0.01
CA GLU A 319 19.01 -2.36 -0.73
C GLU A 319 17.67 -3.06 -0.99
N GLY A 320 17.62 -4.39 -0.84
CA GLY A 320 16.43 -5.18 -1.16
C GLY A 320 16.13 -5.26 -2.66
N GLY A 321 15.06 -5.95 -3.03
CA GLY A 321 14.64 -6.06 -4.43
C GLY A 321 13.78 -4.88 -4.89
N GLN A 322 14.04 -4.34 -6.06
CA GLN A 322 13.31 -3.18 -6.58
C GLN A 322 11.81 -3.43 -6.74
N LEU A 323 11.42 -4.63 -7.18
CA LEU A 323 10.01 -5.00 -7.30
C LEU A 323 9.40 -5.28 -5.92
N THR A 324 10.08 -6.11 -5.13
CA THR A 324 9.59 -6.56 -3.82
C THR A 324 9.41 -5.40 -2.83
N GLU A 325 10.35 -4.45 -2.80
CA GLU A 325 10.24 -3.26 -1.95
C GLU A 325 9.12 -2.31 -2.40
N LYS A 326 8.95 -2.09 -3.72
CA LYS A 326 7.86 -1.24 -4.24
C LYS A 326 6.49 -1.84 -3.91
N VAL A 327 6.31 -3.15 -4.10
CA VAL A 327 5.04 -3.84 -3.80
C VAL A 327 4.78 -3.90 -2.30
N ARG A 328 5.79 -4.14 -1.47
CA ARG A 328 5.65 -4.11 -0.01
C ARG A 328 5.16 -2.75 0.50
N ARG A 329 5.66 -1.66 -0.10
CA ARG A 329 5.21 -0.29 0.24
C ARG A 329 3.86 0.07 -0.35
N LYS A 330 3.52 -0.49 -1.53
CA LYS A 330 2.24 -0.24 -2.23
C LYS A 330 1.58 -1.56 -2.61
N PRO A 331 0.99 -2.29 -1.64
CA PRO A 331 0.41 -3.62 -1.89
C PRO A 331 -0.85 -3.58 -2.78
N TYR A 332 -1.47 -2.41 -2.90
CA TYR A 332 -2.61 -2.15 -3.78
C TYR A 332 -2.14 -1.35 -4.99
N SER A 333 -1.69 -2.05 -6.02
CA SER A 333 -1.12 -1.42 -7.21
C SER A 333 -1.34 -2.23 -8.48
N VAL A 334 -1.27 -1.55 -9.61
CA VAL A 334 -1.13 -2.18 -10.92
C VAL A 334 0.36 -2.33 -11.21
N ILE A 335 0.81 -3.55 -11.47
CA ILE A 335 2.20 -3.81 -11.83
C ILE A 335 2.26 -4.03 -13.34
N LEU A 336 2.94 -3.14 -14.04
CA LEU A 336 3.13 -3.18 -15.47
C LEU A 336 4.54 -3.69 -15.79
N PHE A 337 4.62 -4.89 -16.35
CA PHE A 337 5.84 -5.43 -16.94
C PHE A 337 5.84 -5.11 -18.44
N ASP A 338 6.66 -4.15 -18.83
CA ASP A 338 6.70 -3.66 -20.21
C ASP A 338 7.72 -4.47 -21.03
N GLU A 339 7.34 -4.84 -22.26
CA GLU A 339 8.16 -5.61 -23.21
C GLU A 339 8.65 -6.96 -22.64
N ILE A 340 7.70 -7.76 -22.13
CA ILE A 340 7.99 -9.03 -21.43
C ILE A 340 8.79 -10.04 -22.29
N GLU A 341 8.70 -9.97 -23.60
CA GLU A 341 9.47 -10.80 -24.52
C GLU A 341 10.99 -10.57 -24.47
N LYS A 342 11.44 -9.45 -23.91
CA LYS A 342 12.86 -9.14 -23.73
C LYS A 342 13.44 -9.69 -22.43
N ALA A 343 12.59 -10.13 -21.51
CA ALA A 343 13.01 -10.59 -20.20
C ALA A 343 13.87 -11.86 -20.27
N HIS A 344 14.87 -11.95 -19.37
CA HIS A 344 15.61 -13.19 -19.17
C HIS A 344 14.68 -14.33 -18.74
N PRO A 345 14.94 -15.60 -19.14
CA PRO A 345 14.10 -16.76 -18.76
C PRO A 345 13.84 -16.92 -17.26
N ASP A 346 14.77 -16.51 -16.39
CA ASP A 346 14.59 -16.56 -14.94
C ASP A 346 13.50 -15.60 -14.42
N VAL A 347 13.19 -14.52 -15.16
CA VAL A 347 12.07 -13.63 -14.82
C VAL A 347 10.74 -14.38 -14.89
N PHE A 348 10.57 -15.28 -15.86
CA PHE A 348 9.34 -16.08 -15.99
C PHE A 348 9.14 -17.02 -14.80
N ASN A 349 10.21 -17.51 -14.18
CA ASN A 349 10.10 -18.33 -12.96
C ASN A 349 9.58 -17.48 -11.77
N ILE A 350 10.04 -16.23 -11.66
CA ILE A 350 9.52 -15.27 -10.67
C ILE A 350 8.04 -14.97 -10.95
N MET A 351 7.70 -14.73 -12.21
CA MET A 351 6.32 -14.46 -12.62
C MET A 351 5.39 -15.64 -12.31
N LEU A 352 5.82 -16.87 -12.57
CA LEU A 352 5.05 -18.08 -12.25
C LEU A 352 4.74 -18.15 -10.76
N GLN A 353 5.71 -17.87 -9.89
CA GLN A 353 5.49 -17.85 -8.44
C GLN A 353 4.46 -16.79 -8.03
N ILE A 354 4.54 -15.59 -8.63
CA ILE A 354 3.55 -14.51 -8.38
C ILE A 354 2.16 -14.92 -8.88
N LEU A 355 2.06 -15.49 -10.08
CA LEU A 355 0.79 -15.84 -10.70
C LEU A 355 0.10 -17.04 -10.05
N ASP A 356 0.85 -17.98 -9.46
CA ASP A 356 0.30 -19.16 -8.80
C ASP A 356 0.00 -18.95 -7.33
N ASP A 357 1.01 -18.50 -6.57
CA ASP A 357 0.93 -18.40 -5.13
C ASP A 357 0.55 -17.00 -4.64
N GLY A 358 0.63 -15.98 -5.52
CA GLY A 358 0.44 -14.56 -5.15
C GLY A 358 1.45 -14.06 -4.15
N ILE A 359 2.57 -14.77 -3.96
CA ILE A 359 3.61 -14.43 -2.98
C ILE A 359 4.97 -14.58 -3.66
N LEU A 360 5.87 -13.64 -3.38
CA LEU A 360 7.26 -13.71 -3.80
C LEU A 360 8.16 -13.57 -2.59
N THR A 361 9.14 -14.48 -2.45
CA THR A 361 10.12 -14.38 -1.37
C THR A 361 11.34 -13.59 -1.86
N ASP A 362 11.70 -12.52 -1.14
CA ASP A 362 12.87 -11.72 -1.45
C ASP A 362 14.19 -12.41 -0.99
N SER A 363 15.32 -11.79 -1.35
CA SER A 363 16.65 -12.31 -0.97
C SER A 363 16.92 -12.32 0.54
N GLN A 364 16.13 -11.58 1.33
CA GLN A 364 16.21 -11.55 2.79
C GLN A 364 15.28 -12.58 3.44
N GLY A 365 14.57 -13.39 2.65
CA GLY A 365 13.62 -14.39 3.13
C GLY A 365 12.25 -13.83 3.52
N ARG A 366 11.96 -12.57 3.23
CA ARG A 366 10.67 -11.93 3.50
C ARG A 366 9.68 -12.28 2.40
N LYS A 367 8.48 -12.65 2.78
CA LYS A 367 7.37 -12.92 1.86
C LYS A 367 6.66 -11.62 1.51
N VAL A 368 6.59 -11.29 0.23
CA VAL A 368 5.87 -10.13 -0.31
C VAL A 368 4.59 -10.61 -0.99
N ASP A 369 3.47 -10.04 -0.60
CA ASP A 369 2.13 -10.44 -1.05
C ASP A 369 1.70 -9.62 -2.28
N PHE A 370 1.33 -10.32 -3.35
CA PHE A 370 0.85 -9.77 -4.63
C PHE A 370 -0.66 -10.00 -4.83
N LYS A 371 -1.38 -10.58 -3.86
CA LYS A 371 -2.81 -10.94 -4.01
C LYS A 371 -3.71 -9.75 -4.28
N ASN A 372 -3.33 -8.57 -3.77
CA ASN A 372 -4.08 -7.34 -3.95
C ASN A 372 -3.59 -6.51 -5.15
N THR A 373 -2.73 -7.06 -6.00
CA THR A 373 -2.23 -6.39 -7.20
C THR A 373 -2.93 -6.86 -8.46
N VAL A 374 -2.87 -6.03 -9.50
CA VAL A 374 -3.21 -6.41 -10.88
C VAL A 374 -1.92 -6.47 -11.67
N ILE A 375 -1.66 -7.62 -12.29
CA ILE A 375 -0.47 -7.86 -13.11
C ILE A 375 -0.81 -7.60 -14.57
N ILE A 376 -0.11 -6.68 -15.20
CA ILE A 376 -0.21 -6.40 -16.63
C ILE A 376 1.15 -6.61 -17.27
N MET A 377 1.20 -7.38 -18.30
CA MET A 377 2.38 -7.60 -19.13
C MET A 377 2.12 -7.05 -20.53
N THR A 378 3.02 -6.29 -21.10
CA THR A 378 2.90 -5.85 -22.50
C THR A 378 3.88 -6.60 -23.37
N SER A 379 3.49 -6.86 -24.61
CA SER A 379 4.36 -7.43 -25.62
C SER A 379 4.06 -6.87 -27.01
N ASN A 380 5.10 -6.78 -27.83
CA ASN A 380 5.01 -6.39 -29.22
C ASN A 380 5.00 -7.60 -30.19
N ILE A 381 4.96 -8.82 -29.64
CA ILE A 381 4.83 -10.05 -30.44
C ILE A 381 3.52 -9.99 -31.25
N GLY A 382 3.60 -10.35 -32.52
CA GLY A 382 2.45 -10.30 -33.42
C GLY A 382 2.11 -8.89 -33.94
N ALA A 383 2.79 -7.83 -33.51
CA ALA A 383 2.50 -6.46 -33.95
C ALA A 383 2.57 -6.29 -35.47
N LYS A 384 3.48 -7.01 -36.15
CA LYS A 384 3.56 -7.01 -37.63
C LYS A 384 2.34 -7.66 -38.29
N LEU A 385 1.77 -8.70 -37.69
CA LEU A 385 0.56 -9.37 -38.20
C LEU A 385 -0.65 -8.44 -38.08
N ILE A 386 -0.75 -7.74 -36.94
CA ILE A 386 -1.83 -6.77 -36.69
C ILE A 386 -1.71 -5.57 -37.66
N THR A 387 -0.51 -5.09 -37.94
CA THR A 387 -0.29 -3.92 -38.79
C THR A 387 -0.43 -4.26 -40.28
N ASN A 388 0.02 -5.43 -40.73
CA ASN A 388 0.00 -5.84 -42.14
C ASN A 388 -1.33 -6.46 -42.57
N GLY A 389 -2.14 -6.98 -41.64
CA GLY A 389 -3.46 -7.57 -41.96
C GLY A 389 -4.42 -6.61 -42.66
N LYS A 390 -4.28 -5.31 -42.43
CA LYS A 390 -5.08 -4.25 -43.11
C LYS A 390 -4.59 -3.91 -44.54
N LYS A 391 -3.44 -4.41 -45.00
CA LYS A 391 -2.88 -4.06 -46.32
C LYS A 391 -3.25 -5.02 -47.46
N SER A 392 -3.93 -6.14 -47.17
CA SER A 392 -4.18 -7.22 -48.15
C SER A 392 -5.51 -7.12 -48.91
N LEU A 393 -6.30 -6.07 -48.76
CA LEU A 393 -7.62 -6.07 -49.37
C LEU A 393 -8.02 -4.78 -50.07
N GLY A 394 -7.87 -4.82 -51.37
CA GLY A 394 -8.67 -4.01 -52.27
C GLY A 394 -9.80 -4.88 -52.82
N PHE A 395 -11.00 -4.82 -52.17
CA PHE A 395 -12.34 -5.03 -52.73
C PHE A 395 -13.36 -5.15 -51.63
N THR A 396 -14.43 -4.39 -51.73
CA THR A 396 -15.75 -4.37 -51.01
C THR A 396 -16.00 -5.53 -50.03
N GLU A 397 -15.96 -5.24 -48.73
CA GLU A 397 -16.21 -6.21 -47.68
C GLU A 397 -17.56 -6.02 -47.01
N SER A 398 -18.26 -7.15 -46.81
CA SER A 398 -19.38 -7.25 -45.90
C SER A 398 -18.87 -7.30 -44.45
N ALA A 399 -19.66 -6.84 -43.47
CA ALA A 399 -19.31 -6.84 -42.04
C ALA A 399 -18.88 -8.24 -41.54
N ASP A 400 -19.42 -9.31 -42.09
CA ASP A 400 -19.10 -10.71 -41.77
C ASP A 400 -17.66 -11.13 -42.16
N ASP A 401 -17.08 -10.51 -43.18
CA ASP A 401 -15.73 -10.82 -43.62
C ASP A 401 -14.68 -10.11 -42.73
N PHE A 402 -15.05 -8.96 -42.17
CA PHE A 402 -14.19 -8.22 -41.26
C PHE A 402 -14.00 -8.96 -39.88
N GLU A 403 -15.07 -9.54 -39.33
CA GLU A 403 -15.02 -10.35 -38.11
C GLU A 403 -14.17 -11.62 -38.31
N LYS A 404 -14.30 -12.30 -39.44
CA LYS A 404 -13.51 -13.50 -39.78
C LYS A 404 -12.01 -13.20 -39.94
N ASP A 405 -11.66 -12.04 -40.45
CA ASP A 405 -10.27 -11.66 -40.62
C ASP A 405 -9.64 -11.23 -39.29
N GLN A 406 -10.40 -10.62 -38.39
CA GLN A 406 -9.95 -10.37 -37.02
C GLN A 406 -9.69 -11.67 -36.23
N GLU A 407 -10.57 -12.69 -36.38
CA GLU A 407 -10.34 -14.00 -35.77
C GLU A 407 -9.08 -14.67 -36.29
N LYS A 408 -8.82 -14.64 -37.59
CA LYS A 408 -7.59 -15.21 -38.19
C LYS A 408 -6.33 -14.49 -37.72
N ILE A 409 -6.37 -13.16 -37.60
CA ILE A 409 -5.24 -12.38 -37.05
C ILE A 409 -4.99 -12.80 -35.59
N LYS A 410 -6.06 -12.92 -34.78
CA LYS A 410 -5.97 -13.34 -33.39
C LYS A 410 -5.40 -14.76 -33.26
N GLU A 411 -5.82 -15.71 -34.09
CA GLU A 411 -5.29 -17.07 -34.14
C GLU A 411 -3.79 -17.09 -34.53
N SER A 412 -3.39 -16.28 -35.52
CA SER A 412 -2.02 -16.17 -35.95
C SER A 412 -1.11 -15.57 -34.86
N VAL A 413 -1.58 -14.53 -34.17
CA VAL A 413 -0.90 -13.91 -33.02
C VAL A 413 -0.76 -14.91 -31.87
N MET A 414 -1.83 -15.68 -31.58
CA MET A 414 -1.79 -16.75 -30.57
C MET A 414 -0.81 -17.87 -30.95
N GLY A 415 -0.62 -18.15 -32.23
CA GLY A 415 0.41 -19.07 -32.73
C GLY A 415 1.83 -18.58 -32.46
N GLU A 416 2.12 -17.30 -32.75
CA GLU A 416 3.42 -16.69 -32.41
C GLU A 416 3.69 -16.67 -30.91
N LEU A 417 2.67 -16.39 -30.09
CA LEU A 417 2.79 -16.42 -28.63
C LEU A 417 3.19 -17.80 -28.10
N LYS A 418 2.56 -18.86 -28.59
CA LYS A 418 2.89 -20.24 -28.18
C LYS A 418 4.30 -20.64 -28.54
N ASN A 419 4.90 -20.02 -29.56
CA ASN A 419 6.29 -20.22 -29.94
C ASN A 419 7.26 -19.42 -29.06
N ALA A 420 6.82 -18.23 -28.59
CA ALA A 420 7.67 -17.31 -27.82
C ALA A 420 7.65 -17.60 -26.32
N PHE A 421 6.53 -18.06 -25.78
CA PHE A 421 6.36 -18.30 -24.35
C PHE A 421 6.01 -19.76 -24.03
N ARG A 422 6.48 -20.23 -22.88
CA ARG A 422 6.15 -21.58 -22.41
C ARG A 422 4.64 -21.72 -22.17
N PRO A 423 4.03 -22.85 -22.56
CA PRO A 423 2.60 -23.08 -22.33
C PRO A 423 2.16 -22.95 -20.88
N GLU A 424 3.01 -23.37 -19.96
CA GLU A 424 2.82 -23.27 -18.51
C GLU A 424 2.62 -21.80 -18.07
N PHE A 425 3.38 -20.87 -18.62
CA PHE A 425 3.24 -19.45 -18.32
C PHE A 425 1.94 -18.86 -18.89
N LEU A 426 1.62 -19.17 -20.15
CA LEU A 426 0.40 -18.67 -20.79
C LEU A 426 -0.89 -19.17 -20.10
N ASN A 427 -0.88 -20.40 -19.56
CA ASN A 427 -2.01 -20.98 -18.85
C ASN A 427 -2.28 -20.34 -17.47
N ARG A 428 -1.34 -19.54 -16.94
CA ARG A 428 -1.49 -18.85 -15.66
C ARG A 428 -2.04 -17.42 -15.81
N ILE A 429 -2.06 -16.92 -17.04
CA ILE A 429 -2.61 -15.60 -17.36
C ILE A 429 -4.13 -15.70 -17.47
N ASP A 430 -4.84 -14.78 -16.82
CA ASP A 430 -6.33 -14.78 -16.82
C ASP A 430 -6.91 -14.45 -18.20
N ASP A 431 -6.29 -13.49 -18.91
CA ASP A 431 -6.74 -13.13 -20.24
C ASP A 431 -5.58 -12.56 -21.10
N ILE A 432 -5.62 -12.87 -22.39
CA ILE A 432 -4.68 -12.38 -23.40
C ILE A 432 -5.44 -11.45 -24.33
N ILE A 433 -5.06 -10.18 -24.31
CA ILE A 433 -5.82 -9.11 -24.94
C ILE A 433 -5.02 -8.53 -26.12
N VAL A 434 -5.58 -8.62 -27.29
CA VAL A 434 -4.99 -8.04 -28.51
C VAL A 434 -5.53 -6.63 -28.70
N PHE A 435 -4.62 -5.65 -28.73
CA PHE A 435 -4.93 -4.26 -29.01
C PHE A 435 -4.93 -4.02 -30.51
N GLU A 436 -5.97 -3.41 -30.98
CA GLU A 436 -6.12 -3.05 -32.38
C GLU A 436 -5.39 -1.75 -32.69
N GLN A 437 -5.05 -1.55 -33.99
CA GLN A 437 -4.52 -0.28 -34.44
C GLN A 437 -5.62 0.77 -34.42
N LEU A 438 -5.32 1.92 -33.80
CA LEU A 438 -6.25 3.05 -33.74
C LEU A 438 -6.62 3.54 -35.13
N SER A 439 -7.89 3.83 -35.36
CA SER A 439 -8.39 4.45 -36.57
C SER A 439 -7.98 5.93 -36.64
N LYS A 440 -8.09 6.54 -37.83
CA LYS A 440 -7.82 7.98 -37.98
C LYS A 440 -8.79 8.86 -37.15
N ASP A 441 -9.97 8.36 -36.89
CA ASP A 441 -10.98 9.08 -36.09
C ASP A 441 -10.71 8.93 -34.59
N ASP A 442 -10.13 7.81 -34.15
CA ASP A 442 -9.69 7.60 -32.77
C ASP A 442 -8.47 8.47 -32.38
N ILE A 443 -7.71 8.95 -33.37
CA ILE A 443 -6.50 9.79 -33.16
C ILE A 443 -6.86 11.29 -33.11
N LYS A 444 -8.04 11.69 -33.61
CA LYS A 444 -8.51 13.09 -33.55
C LYS A 444 -9.10 13.43 -32.18
#